data_7ab78d50fa28c56c720bfbe8c8bb1222
#
_entry.id   7ab78d50fa28c56c720bfbe8c8bb1222
#
_cell.length_a   1.000
_cell.length_b   1.000
_cell.length_c   1.000
_cell.angle_alpha   90.00
_cell.angle_beta   90.00
_cell.angle_gamma   90.00
#
_symmetry.space_group_name_H-M   'P 1'
#
loop_
_entity.id
_entity.type
_entity.pdbx_description
1 polymer ?
#
loop_
_entity_poly.entity_id
_entity_poly.type
_entity_poly.pdbx_seq_one_letter_code
_entity_poly.pdbx_strand_id
1 'polypeptide(L)'
;VKTKADEKATGARPYVTMLNPRQVIGWRSKMTGGKVVLTSLRIKEVVVEDGDDFGQTKVEQIRLLTPGKVEIYRKTAGGQGESTWQKHEEWATSRRDITLVTLYTKRTGFMCGSPPLLNMALLNVKHWQSQSEQDNILHVARVPILTVFGLEEGEELTIGSSSATSFNDRQTQGLEYVEHTGSSIGAGKESLAELVEQMRQAGAKLLRIDNTSTKSVDQTSEEKMQEQSPLYTMATSLEDAIDNILQIMAEYIGEKEGGNVDVRTELDVESNEFNPPAALAIQSLRQGGDLRRIDAIKALQSLNLIDADADPEKVLDELLAESASLTGPPAEEV
;
A
#
# COMPACT_ATOMS: atom_id res chain seq x y z
N VAL A 1 -16.49 -5.02 -23.18
CA VAL A 1 -17.59 -5.80 -23.74
C VAL A 1 -18.34 -4.89 -24.68
N LYS A 2 -18.45 -5.28 -25.95
CA LYS A 2 -19.00 -4.40 -26.99
C LYS A 2 -20.50 -4.23 -26.82
N THR A 3 -21.26 -5.31 -26.81
CA THR A 3 -22.72 -5.30 -26.56
C THR A 3 -23.16 -6.62 -25.91
N LYS A 4 -24.40 -6.68 -25.35
CA LYS A 4 -25.00 -7.94 -24.87
C LYS A 4 -25.13 -9.01 -25.94
N ALA A 5 -25.28 -8.60 -27.20
CA ALA A 5 -25.34 -9.51 -28.36
C ALA A 5 -23.94 -10.10 -28.63
N ASP A 6 -22.90 -9.29 -28.60
CA ASP A 6 -21.50 -9.74 -28.74
C ASP A 6 -21.07 -10.67 -27.60
N GLU A 7 -21.50 -10.40 -26.40
CA GLU A 7 -21.28 -11.27 -25.22
C GLU A 7 -21.87 -12.67 -25.46
N LYS A 8 -23.11 -12.72 -25.93
CA LYS A 8 -23.79 -13.98 -26.24
C LYS A 8 -23.15 -14.76 -27.38
N ALA A 9 -22.64 -14.04 -28.38
CA ALA A 9 -22.00 -14.64 -29.56
C ALA A 9 -20.58 -15.13 -29.28
N THR A 10 -19.82 -14.41 -28.41
CA THR A 10 -18.41 -14.69 -28.14
C THR A 10 -18.19 -15.43 -26.83
N GLY A 11 -19.19 -15.57 -25.95
CA GLY A 11 -19.08 -16.10 -24.61
C GLY A 11 -18.24 -15.19 -23.67
N ALA A 12 -18.00 -13.94 -24.06
CA ALA A 12 -17.23 -13.00 -23.28
C ALA A 12 -17.92 -12.70 -21.93
N ARG A 13 -17.14 -12.58 -20.88
CA ARG A 13 -17.62 -12.22 -19.55
C ARG A 13 -17.05 -10.87 -19.14
N PRO A 14 -17.75 -10.10 -18.29
CA PRO A 14 -17.16 -8.90 -17.71
C PRO A 14 -15.91 -9.26 -16.90
N TYR A 15 -14.87 -8.48 -17.05
CA TYR A 15 -13.61 -8.63 -16.31
C TYR A 15 -13.13 -7.27 -15.83
N VAL A 16 -12.32 -7.29 -14.79
CA VAL A 16 -11.71 -6.10 -14.18
C VAL A 16 -10.29 -5.95 -14.68
N THR A 17 -9.93 -4.75 -15.07
CA THR A 17 -8.56 -4.38 -15.41
C THR A 17 -8.09 -3.26 -14.50
N MET A 18 -6.96 -3.46 -13.85
CA MET A 18 -6.35 -2.43 -13.03
C MET A 18 -5.68 -1.37 -13.92
N LEU A 19 -6.01 -0.10 -13.69
CA LEU A 19 -5.34 1.04 -14.30
C LEU A 19 -4.36 1.66 -13.31
N ASN A 20 -3.09 1.71 -13.69
CA ASN A 20 -2.12 2.47 -12.93
C ASN A 20 -2.40 3.98 -13.12
N PRO A 21 -2.32 4.82 -12.06
CA PRO A 21 -2.49 6.27 -12.19
C PRO A 21 -1.60 6.93 -13.25
N ARG A 22 -0.41 6.37 -13.51
CA ARG A 22 0.50 6.86 -14.57
C ARG A 22 -0.01 6.66 -15.99
N GLN A 23 -0.94 5.74 -16.20
CA GLN A 23 -1.59 5.49 -17.49
C GLN A 23 -2.68 6.52 -17.79
N VAL A 24 -3.24 7.16 -16.75
CA VAL A 24 -4.26 8.20 -16.88
C VAL A 24 -3.60 9.52 -17.25
N ILE A 25 -3.64 9.89 -18.54
CA ILE A 25 -3.02 11.12 -19.06
C ILE A 25 -3.93 12.34 -19.01
N GLY A 26 -5.21 12.17 -18.66
CA GLY A 26 -6.12 13.27 -18.43
C GLY A 26 -7.57 12.82 -18.34
N TRP A 27 -8.37 13.64 -17.67
CA TRP A 27 -9.80 13.41 -17.49
C TRP A 27 -10.57 14.74 -17.53
N ARG A 28 -11.88 14.66 -17.76
CA ARG A 28 -12.82 15.76 -17.65
C ARG A 28 -14.02 15.33 -16.84
N SER A 29 -14.58 16.25 -16.09
CA SER A 29 -15.79 16.01 -15.30
C SER A 29 -16.77 17.17 -15.45
N LYS A 30 -18.04 16.90 -15.13
CA LYS A 30 -19.12 17.89 -15.11
C LYS A 30 -19.95 17.70 -13.82
N MET A 31 -20.40 18.78 -13.24
CA MET A 31 -21.40 18.76 -12.18
C MET A 31 -22.77 18.46 -12.78
N THR A 32 -23.43 17.40 -12.34
CA THR A 32 -24.75 17.00 -12.78
C THR A 32 -25.55 16.55 -11.57
N GLY A 33 -26.67 17.21 -11.28
CA GLY A 33 -27.54 16.87 -10.12
C GLY A 33 -26.81 16.92 -8.77
N GLY A 34 -25.88 17.86 -8.57
CA GLY A 34 -25.09 17.97 -7.32
C GLY A 34 -23.94 16.95 -7.18
N LYS A 35 -23.74 16.07 -8.17
CA LYS A 35 -22.66 15.09 -8.20
C LYS A 35 -21.67 15.41 -9.33
N VAL A 36 -20.37 15.19 -9.06
CA VAL A 36 -19.34 15.30 -10.08
C VAL A 36 -19.30 13.99 -10.86
N VAL A 37 -19.57 14.06 -12.16
CA VAL A 37 -19.61 12.90 -13.07
C VAL A 37 -18.48 12.99 -14.07
N LEU A 38 -17.78 11.87 -14.30
CA LEU A 38 -16.71 11.76 -15.29
C LEU A 38 -17.30 11.81 -16.71
N THR A 39 -16.81 12.72 -17.54
CA THR A 39 -17.27 12.89 -18.91
C THR A 39 -16.26 12.48 -19.96
N SER A 40 -14.99 12.35 -19.60
CA SER A 40 -13.93 11.89 -20.49
C SER A 40 -12.76 11.36 -19.67
N LEU A 41 -12.19 10.24 -20.09
CA LEU A 41 -10.97 9.67 -19.53
C LEU A 41 -10.03 9.26 -20.66
N ARG A 42 -8.77 9.68 -20.57
CA ARG A 42 -7.73 9.33 -21.54
C ARG A 42 -6.68 8.46 -20.87
N ILE A 43 -6.46 7.28 -21.44
CA ILE A 43 -5.57 6.25 -20.91
C ILE A 43 -4.49 5.98 -21.95
N LYS A 44 -3.22 6.10 -21.54
CA LYS A 44 -2.08 5.67 -22.35
C LYS A 44 -1.83 4.19 -22.12
N GLU A 45 -1.80 3.42 -23.19
CA GLU A 45 -1.60 1.97 -23.17
C GLU A 45 -0.47 1.58 -24.12
N VAL A 46 0.18 0.45 -23.82
CA VAL A 46 1.10 -0.22 -24.74
C VAL A 46 0.53 -1.60 -24.99
N VAL A 47 0.17 -1.88 -26.23
CA VAL A 47 -0.35 -3.17 -26.66
C VAL A 47 0.75 -3.91 -27.40
N VAL A 48 0.86 -5.20 -27.15
CA VAL A 48 1.79 -6.08 -27.88
C VAL A 48 0.98 -6.74 -28.98
N GLU A 49 1.39 -6.55 -30.21
CA GLU A 49 0.81 -7.19 -31.40
C GLU A 49 1.79 -8.20 -31.97
N ASP A 50 1.29 -9.31 -32.47
CA ASP A 50 2.10 -10.28 -33.17
C ASP A 50 2.54 -9.67 -34.50
N GLY A 51 3.83 -9.63 -34.71
CA GLY A 51 4.46 -9.21 -35.99
C GLY A 51 4.67 -10.38 -36.91
N ASP A 52 5.11 -10.08 -38.13
CA ASP A 52 5.58 -11.10 -39.06
C ASP A 52 6.79 -11.84 -38.48
N ASP A 53 6.99 -13.11 -38.80
CA ASP A 53 8.16 -13.91 -38.42
C ASP A 53 8.43 -14.11 -36.93
N PHE A 54 7.41 -14.47 -36.12
CA PHE A 54 7.52 -14.72 -34.67
C PHE A 54 7.97 -13.52 -33.82
N GLY A 55 8.03 -12.32 -34.44
CA GLY A 55 8.34 -11.08 -33.72
C GLY A 55 7.11 -10.49 -33.02
N GLN A 56 7.32 -9.76 -31.94
CA GLN A 56 6.28 -8.98 -31.27
C GLN A 56 6.59 -7.49 -31.35
N THR A 57 5.59 -6.70 -31.74
CA THR A 57 5.72 -5.24 -31.85
C THR A 57 4.92 -4.56 -30.75
N LYS A 58 5.56 -3.63 -30.04
CA LYS A 58 4.89 -2.81 -29.03
C LYS A 58 4.29 -1.57 -29.69
N VAL A 59 2.98 -1.43 -29.60
CA VAL A 59 2.23 -0.30 -30.16
C VAL A 59 1.73 0.59 -29.04
N GLU A 60 2.14 1.86 -29.02
CA GLU A 60 1.58 2.86 -28.13
C GLU A 60 0.22 3.32 -28.62
N GLN A 61 -0.77 3.31 -27.76
CA GLN A 61 -2.11 3.80 -28.07
C GLN A 61 -2.69 4.64 -26.93
N ILE A 62 -3.67 5.49 -27.28
CA ILE A 62 -4.48 6.24 -26.32
C ILE A 62 -5.90 5.71 -26.44
N ARG A 63 -6.44 5.23 -25.33
CA ARG A 63 -7.86 4.90 -25.21
C ARG A 63 -8.59 6.10 -24.62
N LEU A 64 -9.56 6.59 -25.34
CA LEU A 64 -10.48 7.63 -24.92
C LEU A 64 -11.82 7.02 -24.55
N LEU A 65 -12.17 7.14 -23.27
CA LEU A 65 -13.50 6.75 -22.77
C LEU A 65 -14.36 8.00 -22.65
N THR A 66 -15.55 7.93 -23.24
CA THR A 66 -16.63 8.91 -23.10
C THR A 66 -17.93 8.18 -22.78
N PRO A 67 -18.96 8.84 -22.25
CA PRO A 67 -20.24 8.22 -21.97
C PRO A 67 -20.81 7.50 -23.20
N GLY A 68 -20.96 6.18 -23.11
CA GLY A 68 -21.50 5.34 -24.19
C GLY A 68 -20.54 5.04 -25.34
N LYS A 69 -19.26 5.47 -25.27
CA LYS A 69 -18.34 5.31 -26.42
C LYS A 69 -16.89 5.11 -25.94
N VAL A 70 -16.17 4.25 -26.67
CA VAL A 70 -14.72 4.06 -26.55
C VAL A 70 -14.08 4.33 -27.91
N GLU A 71 -12.98 5.08 -27.91
CA GLU A 71 -12.17 5.36 -29.10
C GLU A 71 -10.70 5.02 -28.79
N ILE A 72 -10.03 4.41 -29.75
CA ILE A 72 -8.59 4.12 -29.70
C ILE A 72 -7.87 4.98 -30.73
N TYR A 73 -6.83 5.64 -30.30
CA TYR A 73 -5.93 6.44 -31.14
C TYR A 73 -4.54 5.82 -31.14
N ARG A 74 -3.92 5.72 -32.31
CA ARG A 74 -2.55 5.25 -32.51
C ARG A 74 -1.72 6.29 -33.23
N LYS A 75 -0.41 6.26 -32.97
CA LYS A 75 0.53 7.08 -33.72
C LYS A 75 0.73 6.50 -35.11
N THR A 76 0.53 7.32 -36.12
CA THR A 76 0.86 6.99 -37.50
C THR A 76 2.05 7.84 -37.92
N ALA A 77 3.03 7.24 -38.59
CA ALA A 77 4.15 7.98 -39.17
C ALA A 77 3.61 8.93 -40.25
N GLY A 78 3.69 10.24 -39.97
CA GLY A 78 3.40 11.27 -40.96
C GLY A 78 4.62 11.52 -41.85
N GLY A 79 4.39 12.07 -43.06
CA GLY A 79 5.49 12.55 -43.88
C GLY A 79 6.32 13.61 -43.16
N GLN A 80 7.64 13.62 -43.34
CA GLN A 80 8.62 14.50 -42.69
C GLN A 80 8.93 14.23 -41.20
N GLY A 81 8.68 13.03 -40.66
CA GLY A 81 9.11 12.66 -39.30
C GLY A 81 8.14 13.08 -38.19
N GLU A 82 7.05 13.77 -38.49
CA GLU A 82 6.00 14.09 -37.51
C GLU A 82 5.04 12.91 -37.36
N SER A 83 4.90 12.39 -36.13
CA SER A 83 3.90 11.38 -35.81
C SER A 83 2.59 12.04 -35.34
N THR A 84 1.48 11.76 -36.02
CA THR A 84 0.16 12.26 -35.66
C THR A 84 -0.70 11.15 -35.05
N TRP A 85 -1.54 11.53 -34.08
CA TRP A 85 -2.50 10.60 -33.50
C TRP A 85 -3.73 10.47 -34.43
N GLN A 86 -3.97 9.28 -34.92
CA GLN A 86 -5.14 8.99 -35.77
C GLN A 86 -6.04 7.99 -35.05
N LYS A 87 -7.35 8.15 -35.29
CA LYS A 87 -8.34 7.20 -34.76
C LYS A 87 -8.17 5.87 -35.46
N HIS A 88 -7.91 4.83 -34.69
CA HIS A 88 -7.70 3.46 -35.18
C HIS A 88 -8.98 2.65 -35.09
N GLU A 89 -9.66 2.72 -33.92
CA GLU A 89 -10.86 1.92 -33.66
C GLU A 89 -11.86 2.71 -32.82
N GLU A 90 -13.15 2.42 -32.98
CA GLU A 90 -14.19 2.95 -32.09
C GLU A 90 -15.34 1.95 -31.94
N TRP A 91 -15.98 1.98 -30.77
CA TRP A 91 -17.23 1.22 -30.57
C TRP A 91 -18.11 1.89 -29.51
N ALA A 92 -19.42 1.59 -29.58
CA ALA A 92 -20.38 1.99 -28.57
C ALA A 92 -20.35 1.00 -27.38
N THR A 93 -20.59 1.51 -26.17
CA THR A 93 -20.78 0.68 -24.97
C THR A 93 -22.26 0.64 -24.59
N SER A 94 -22.70 -0.46 -23.95
CA SER A 94 -24.07 -0.59 -23.46
C SER A 94 -24.41 0.37 -22.32
N ARG A 95 -23.40 0.82 -21.55
CA ARG A 95 -23.56 1.78 -20.46
C ARG A 95 -23.41 3.21 -20.96
N ARG A 96 -24.20 4.12 -20.39
CA ARG A 96 -24.13 5.56 -20.67
C ARG A 96 -23.11 6.31 -19.79
N ASP A 97 -22.53 5.66 -18.82
CA ASP A 97 -21.48 6.18 -17.93
C ASP A 97 -20.13 5.55 -18.26
N ILE A 98 -19.06 6.20 -17.88
CA ILE A 98 -17.70 5.65 -17.99
C ILE A 98 -17.51 4.64 -16.88
N THR A 99 -17.30 3.37 -17.25
CA THR A 99 -17.11 2.27 -16.31
C THR A 99 -15.71 2.34 -15.71
N LEU A 100 -15.58 3.11 -14.63
CA LEU A 100 -14.36 3.28 -13.85
C LEU A 100 -14.71 3.36 -12.38
N VAL A 101 -14.08 2.53 -11.59
CA VAL A 101 -14.10 2.63 -10.12
C VAL A 101 -12.74 3.12 -9.66
N THR A 102 -12.72 4.21 -8.87
CA THR A 102 -11.48 4.79 -8.33
C THR A 102 -11.28 4.32 -6.90
N LEU A 103 -10.17 3.64 -6.65
CA LEU A 103 -9.72 3.33 -5.31
C LEU A 103 -8.85 4.49 -4.78
N TYR A 104 -9.23 5.04 -3.64
CA TYR A 104 -8.48 6.08 -2.94
C TYR A 104 -7.92 5.55 -1.63
N THR A 105 -6.63 5.61 -1.45
CA THR A 105 -6.00 5.39 -0.14
C THR A 105 -6.14 6.62 0.76
N LYS A 106 -6.07 7.82 0.17
CA LYS A 106 -6.37 9.10 0.81
C LYS A 106 -6.89 10.05 -0.26
N ARG A 107 -8.20 10.26 -0.28
CA ARG A 107 -8.85 11.14 -1.24
C ARG A 107 -8.54 12.61 -0.94
N THR A 108 -8.05 13.36 -1.92
CA THR A 108 -7.83 14.81 -1.84
C THR A 108 -8.78 15.59 -2.74
N GLY A 109 -9.40 14.92 -3.72
CA GLY A 109 -10.36 15.50 -4.64
C GLY A 109 -10.97 14.48 -5.59
N PHE A 110 -11.77 14.93 -6.56
CA PHE A 110 -12.29 14.05 -7.59
C PHE A 110 -11.16 13.57 -8.51
N MET A 111 -10.99 12.27 -8.67
CA MET A 111 -9.88 11.63 -9.40
C MET A 111 -8.47 11.97 -8.86
N CYS A 112 -8.39 12.50 -7.64
CA CYS A 112 -7.14 12.87 -7.02
C CYS A 112 -7.01 12.23 -5.63
N GLY A 113 -5.84 11.67 -5.35
CA GLY A 113 -5.50 11.10 -4.07
C GLY A 113 -4.03 11.36 -3.72
N SER A 114 -3.68 11.14 -2.46
CA SER A 114 -2.30 11.23 -1.97
C SER A 114 -1.83 9.85 -1.51
N PRO A 115 -0.61 9.42 -1.87
CA PRO A 115 -0.06 8.17 -1.34
C PRO A 115 0.11 8.24 0.18
N PRO A 116 -0.29 7.22 0.93
CA PRO A 116 -0.20 7.24 2.39
C PRO A 116 1.25 7.26 2.89
N LEU A 117 2.16 6.66 2.14
CA LEU A 117 3.59 6.57 2.46
C LEU A 117 4.44 7.69 1.83
N LEU A 118 3.84 8.78 1.34
CA LEU A 118 4.59 9.85 0.67
C LEU A 118 5.72 10.41 1.54
N ASN A 119 5.43 10.71 2.81
CA ASN A 119 6.43 11.24 3.75
C ASN A 119 7.57 10.24 3.97
N MET A 120 7.25 8.97 4.12
CA MET A 120 8.24 7.90 4.27
C MET A 120 9.11 7.77 3.01
N ALA A 121 8.52 7.88 1.82
CA ALA A 121 9.26 7.85 0.56
C ALA A 121 10.24 9.02 0.44
N LEU A 122 9.85 10.22 0.85
CA LEU A 122 10.73 11.40 0.86
C LEU A 122 11.89 11.25 1.86
N LEU A 123 11.61 10.74 3.06
CA LEU A 123 12.63 10.43 4.06
C LEU A 123 13.60 9.34 3.56
N ASN A 124 13.09 8.33 2.86
CA ASN A 124 13.93 7.28 2.29
C ASN A 124 14.89 7.80 1.21
N VAL A 125 14.43 8.71 0.35
CA VAL A 125 15.31 9.38 -0.64
C VAL A 125 16.40 10.18 0.07
N LYS A 126 16.03 10.96 1.11
CA LYS A 126 17.00 11.71 1.91
C LYS A 126 18.00 10.79 2.61
N HIS A 127 17.53 9.68 3.18
CA HIS A 127 18.39 8.68 3.81
C HIS A 127 19.38 8.08 2.81
N TRP A 128 18.93 7.71 1.63
CA TRP A 128 19.79 7.16 0.57
C TRP A 128 20.88 8.17 0.15
N GLN A 129 20.53 9.45 -0.02
CA GLN A 129 21.49 10.51 -0.34
C GLN A 129 22.53 10.67 0.79
N SER A 130 22.08 10.82 2.03
CA SER A 130 22.97 10.97 3.20
C SER A 130 23.85 9.73 3.42
N GLN A 131 23.34 8.52 3.19
CA GLN A 131 24.13 7.31 3.27
C GLN A 131 25.23 7.29 2.20
N SER A 132 24.91 7.67 0.97
CA SER A 132 25.89 7.75 -0.12
C SER A 132 27.01 8.76 0.18
N GLU A 133 26.66 9.92 0.75
CA GLU A 133 27.64 10.92 1.19
C GLU A 133 28.51 10.40 2.33
N GLN A 134 27.92 9.72 3.30
CA GLN A 134 28.64 9.12 4.43
C GLN A 134 29.62 8.03 3.95
N ASP A 135 29.20 7.19 3.03
CA ASP A 135 30.05 6.15 2.44
C ASP A 135 31.23 6.76 1.67
N ASN A 136 31.00 7.86 0.96
CA ASN A 136 32.05 8.58 0.25
C ASN A 136 33.07 9.22 1.23
N ILE A 137 32.60 9.87 2.29
CA ILE A 137 33.46 10.42 3.36
C ILE A 137 34.28 9.31 4.01
N LEU A 138 33.65 8.18 4.32
CA LEU A 138 34.33 7.02 4.92
C LEU A 138 35.39 6.43 3.97
N HIS A 139 35.11 6.39 2.66
CA HIS A 139 36.08 5.93 1.67
C HIS A 139 37.34 6.79 1.68
N VAL A 140 37.18 8.12 1.66
CA VAL A 140 38.30 9.07 1.72
C VAL A 140 39.03 9.00 3.06
N ALA A 141 38.27 8.98 4.17
CA ALA A 141 38.85 9.01 5.52
C ALA A 141 39.63 7.75 5.91
N ARG A 142 39.40 6.63 5.26
CA ARG A 142 40.12 5.35 5.50
C ARG A 142 41.51 5.31 4.89
N VAL A 143 41.81 6.26 4.00
CA VAL A 143 43.12 6.30 3.32
C VAL A 143 43.91 7.50 3.86
N PRO A 144 44.84 7.28 4.81
CA PRO A 144 45.67 8.36 5.29
C PRO A 144 46.56 8.89 4.16
N ILE A 145 46.70 10.20 4.11
CA ILE A 145 47.53 10.86 3.10
C ILE A 145 48.92 11.00 3.68
N LEU A 146 49.91 10.39 3.01
CA LEU A 146 51.30 10.61 3.37
C LEU A 146 51.76 11.98 2.87
N THR A 147 52.08 12.85 3.80
CA THR A 147 52.65 14.16 3.52
C THR A 147 54.15 14.10 3.76
N VAL A 148 54.88 14.64 2.83
CA VAL A 148 56.35 14.75 2.91
C VAL A 148 56.70 16.22 2.90
N PHE A 149 57.54 16.64 3.81
CA PHE A 149 57.97 18.03 3.88
C PHE A 149 59.53 18.09 3.95
N GLY A 150 60.08 19.16 3.35
CA GLY A 150 61.50 19.42 3.35
C GLY A 150 62.34 18.60 2.40
N LEU A 151 61.74 17.97 1.36
CA LEU A 151 62.49 17.32 0.27
C LEU A 151 63.13 18.40 -0.62
N GLU A 152 64.38 18.20 -0.99
CA GLU A 152 65.06 19.06 -1.95
C GLU A 152 64.67 18.68 -3.41
N GLU A 153 64.74 19.65 -4.32
CA GLU A 153 64.37 19.46 -5.71
C GLU A 153 65.25 18.37 -6.37
N GLY A 154 64.64 17.24 -6.72
CA GLY A 154 65.32 16.08 -7.32
C GLY A 154 65.57 14.88 -6.42
N GLU A 155 65.20 14.96 -5.13
CA GLU A 155 65.19 13.81 -4.23
C GLU A 155 63.95 12.90 -4.51
N GLU A 156 64.24 11.62 -4.76
CA GLU A 156 63.20 10.60 -4.90
C GLU A 156 62.95 9.88 -3.58
N LEU A 157 61.70 9.90 -3.13
CA LEU A 157 61.27 9.17 -1.95
C LEU A 157 60.77 7.77 -2.38
N THR A 158 61.43 6.71 -1.93
CA THR A 158 60.98 5.35 -2.13
C THR A 158 60.13 4.90 -0.92
N ILE A 159 58.84 4.67 -1.14
CA ILE A 159 57.92 4.19 -0.11
C ILE A 159 57.65 2.70 -0.29
N GLY A 160 57.92 1.89 0.71
CA GLY A 160 57.69 0.45 0.68
C GLY A 160 57.82 -0.17 2.09
N SER A 161 57.28 -1.37 2.26
CA SER A 161 57.34 -2.09 3.55
C SER A 161 58.74 -2.47 4.01
N SER A 162 59.72 -2.45 3.09
CA SER A 162 61.15 -2.75 3.35
C SER A 162 62.08 -1.59 3.01
N SER A 163 61.56 -0.39 2.74
CA SER A 163 62.38 0.80 2.49
C SER A 163 62.47 1.66 3.76
N ALA A 164 63.69 2.14 4.06
CA ALA A 164 63.97 3.11 5.09
C ALA A 164 64.42 4.43 4.47
N THR A 165 63.81 5.52 4.85
CA THR A 165 64.19 6.88 4.47
C THR A 165 64.91 7.57 5.61
N SER A 166 66.11 8.14 5.35
CA SER A 166 66.83 8.94 6.34
C SER A 166 66.66 10.42 6.05
N PHE A 167 66.48 11.22 7.05
CA PHE A 167 66.39 12.66 6.98
C PHE A 167 67.60 13.32 7.65
N ASN A 168 68.15 14.35 7.02
CA ASN A 168 69.34 15.06 7.56
C ASN A 168 69.01 15.99 8.72
N ASP A 169 67.77 16.55 8.72
CA ASP A 169 67.33 17.43 9.78
C ASP A 169 65.91 17.10 10.21
N ARG A 170 65.74 16.69 11.47
CA ARG A 170 64.44 16.32 12.05
C ARG A 170 63.50 17.50 12.20
N GLN A 171 63.99 18.75 12.22
CA GLN A 171 63.15 19.93 12.40
C GLN A 171 62.52 20.41 11.09
N THR A 172 63.20 20.19 9.96
CA THR A 172 62.81 20.72 8.66
C THR A 172 62.40 19.66 7.66
N GLN A 173 62.68 18.39 7.91
CA GLN A 173 62.39 17.28 7.03
C GLN A 173 61.63 16.18 7.75
N GLY A 174 60.62 15.60 7.10
CA GLY A 174 59.90 14.48 7.71
C GLY A 174 58.79 13.92 6.86
N LEU A 175 58.22 12.84 7.37
CA LEU A 175 57.05 12.16 6.85
C LEU A 175 55.95 12.22 7.91
N GLU A 176 54.78 12.60 7.54
CA GLU A 176 53.61 12.58 8.42
C GLU A 176 52.40 11.99 7.68
N TYR A 177 51.66 11.13 8.34
CA TYR A 177 50.36 10.71 7.85
C TYR A 177 49.30 11.68 8.36
N VAL A 178 48.67 12.37 7.42
CA VAL A 178 47.54 13.23 7.72
C VAL A 178 46.26 12.40 7.61
N GLU A 179 45.60 12.23 8.73
CA GLU A 179 44.36 11.52 8.82
C GLU A 179 43.19 12.51 9.02
N HIS A 180 42.02 12.09 8.55
CA HIS A 180 40.80 12.84 8.80
C HIS A 180 40.43 12.75 10.29
N THR A 181 40.11 13.88 10.93
CA THR A 181 39.83 13.96 12.38
C THR A 181 38.61 13.16 12.83
N GLY A 182 37.77 12.69 11.90
CA GLY A 182 36.63 11.80 12.16
C GLY A 182 35.40 12.44 12.81
N SER A 183 35.49 13.70 13.24
CA SER A 183 34.35 14.37 13.93
C SER A 183 33.10 14.50 13.06
N SER A 184 33.24 14.79 11.77
CA SER A 184 32.13 14.87 10.81
C SER A 184 31.52 13.49 10.49
N ILE A 185 32.30 12.42 10.64
CA ILE A 185 31.85 11.03 10.43
C ILE A 185 30.87 10.63 11.52
N GLY A 186 31.15 10.98 12.78
CA GLY A 186 30.25 10.75 13.92
C GLY A 186 28.91 11.47 13.75
N ALA A 187 28.93 12.75 13.43
CA ALA A 187 27.74 13.55 13.20
C ALA A 187 26.89 13.01 12.02
N GLY A 188 27.52 12.56 10.95
CA GLY A 188 26.82 11.92 9.82
C GLY A 188 26.12 10.63 10.23
N LYS A 189 26.76 9.78 11.03
CA LYS A 189 26.17 8.54 11.57
C LYS A 189 24.96 8.80 12.47
N GLU A 190 25.04 9.81 13.34
CA GLU A 190 23.93 10.23 14.21
C GLU A 190 22.75 10.74 13.37
N SER A 191 23.01 11.58 12.36
CA SER A 191 21.98 12.07 11.44
C SER A 191 21.28 10.94 10.68
N LEU A 192 22.01 9.93 10.24
CA LEU A 192 21.43 8.74 9.59
C LEU A 192 20.56 7.93 10.56
N ALA A 193 20.99 7.75 11.80
CA ALA A 193 20.20 7.07 12.84
C ALA A 193 18.89 7.82 13.12
N GLU A 194 18.94 9.15 13.19
CA GLU A 194 17.75 10.00 13.36
C GLU A 194 16.79 9.86 12.17
N LEU A 195 17.29 9.81 10.91
CA LEU A 195 16.46 9.60 9.74
C LEU A 195 15.77 8.23 9.78
N VAL A 196 16.45 7.18 10.21
CA VAL A 196 15.84 5.85 10.39
C VAL A 196 14.71 5.90 11.41
N GLU A 197 14.89 6.61 12.52
CA GLU A 197 13.84 6.76 13.53
C GLU A 197 12.65 7.57 13.01
N GLN A 198 12.88 8.64 12.25
CA GLN A 198 11.82 9.39 11.58
C GLN A 198 11.04 8.51 10.58
N MET A 199 11.71 7.62 9.84
CA MET A 199 11.05 6.67 8.94
C MET A 199 10.20 5.64 9.72
N ARG A 200 10.69 5.13 10.85
CA ARG A 200 9.91 4.23 11.72
C ARG A 200 8.65 4.90 12.23
N GLN A 201 8.75 6.15 12.70
CA GLN A 201 7.61 6.93 13.17
C GLN A 201 6.61 7.23 12.04
N ALA A 202 7.10 7.56 10.84
CA ALA A 202 6.25 7.78 9.68
C ALA A 202 5.49 6.50 9.25
N GLY A 203 6.14 5.32 9.36
CA GLY A 203 5.51 4.02 9.12
C GLY A 203 4.49 3.64 10.18
N ALA A 204 4.83 3.86 11.45
CA ALA A 204 3.95 3.56 12.57
C ALA A 204 2.64 4.39 12.56
N LYS A 205 2.66 5.60 12.00
CA LYS A 205 1.45 6.43 11.83
C LYS A 205 0.37 5.79 10.96
N LEU A 206 0.71 4.85 10.10
CA LEU A 206 -0.28 4.11 9.32
C LEU A 206 -1.09 3.12 10.17
N LEU A 207 -0.49 2.64 11.25
CA LEU A 207 -1.07 1.63 12.13
C LEU A 207 -1.70 2.25 13.37
N ARG A 208 -1.35 3.50 13.69
CA ARG A 208 -1.85 4.20 14.88
C ARG A 208 -3.11 5.00 14.58
N ILE A 209 -4.05 4.92 15.51
CA ILE A 209 -5.13 5.89 15.67
C ILE A 209 -4.49 7.18 16.16
N ASP A 210 -4.68 8.29 15.46
CA ASP A 210 -4.15 9.62 15.88
C ASP A 210 -4.97 10.14 17.08
N ASN A 211 -4.64 9.68 18.27
CA ASN A 211 -5.17 10.20 19.53
C ASN A 211 -4.50 11.54 19.87
N THR A 212 -4.73 12.58 19.07
CA THR A 212 -4.15 13.92 19.31
C THR A 212 -4.96 14.80 20.27
N SER A 213 -6.06 14.31 20.86
CA SER A 213 -6.81 15.07 21.87
C SER A 213 -6.74 14.40 23.24
N THR A 214 -6.09 15.06 24.19
CA THR A 214 -6.30 14.88 25.64
C THR A 214 -7.77 15.18 25.97
N LYS A 215 -8.67 14.21 25.79
CA LYS A 215 -10.06 14.31 26.19
C LYS A 215 -10.34 13.44 27.40
N SER A 216 -11.20 13.93 28.28
CA SER A 216 -11.57 13.29 29.54
C SER A 216 -12.26 11.94 29.35
N VAL A 217 -12.07 11.06 30.33
CA VAL A 217 -12.39 9.62 30.34
C VAL A 217 -13.85 9.24 30.06
N ASP A 218 -14.80 10.17 30.08
CA ASP A 218 -16.24 9.89 29.99
C ASP A 218 -16.88 9.98 28.58
N GLN A 219 -16.12 10.42 27.55
CA GLN A 219 -16.65 10.48 26.16
C GLN A 219 -16.13 9.34 25.28
N THR A 220 -15.67 8.27 25.89
CA THR A 220 -14.64 7.37 25.31
C THR A 220 -15.20 6.25 24.45
N SER A 221 -16.49 5.92 24.45
CA SER A 221 -16.95 4.72 23.72
C SER A 221 -17.56 4.99 22.34
N GLU A 222 -18.25 6.12 22.15
CA GLU A 222 -18.82 6.44 20.84
C GLU A 222 -17.87 7.22 19.92
N GLU A 223 -16.96 8.03 20.49
CA GLU A 223 -15.96 8.77 19.71
C GLU A 223 -14.74 7.91 19.33
N LYS A 224 -14.41 6.87 20.11
CA LYS A 224 -13.34 5.89 19.74
C LYS A 224 -13.66 5.09 18.48
N MET A 225 -14.93 4.90 18.13
CA MET A 225 -15.34 4.29 16.88
C MET A 225 -15.12 5.18 15.65
N GLN A 226 -14.88 6.48 15.82
CA GLN A 226 -14.67 7.42 14.70
C GLN A 226 -13.18 7.69 14.37
N GLU A 227 -12.24 7.34 15.24
CA GLU A 227 -10.79 7.52 14.98
C GLU A 227 -10.21 6.23 14.39
N GLN A 228 -10.61 5.91 13.17
CA GLN A 228 -10.11 4.76 12.44
C GLN A 228 -8.66 4.97 12.01
N SER A 229 -7.83 3.93 12.13
CA SER A 229 -6.45 4.01 11.62
C SER A 229 -6.47 4.28 10.10
N PRO A 230 -5.44 4.96 9.55
CA PRO A 230 -5.36 5.17 8.10
C PRO A 230 -5.44 3.85 7.32
N LEU A 231 -4.93 2.75 7.87
CA LEU A 231 -5.01 1.43 7.25
C LEU A 231 -6.44 0.89 7.22
N TYR A 232 -7.21 1.05 8.29
CA TYR A 232 -8.62 0.69 8.32
C TYR A 232 -9.40 1.48 7.27
N THR A 233 -9.17 2.80 7.18
CA THR A 233 -9.81 3.65 6.15
C THR A 233 -9.47 3.18 4.72
N MET A 234 -8.23 2.71 4.50
CA MET A 234 -7.84 2.14 3.21
C MET A 234 -8.53 0.80 2.92
N ALA A 235 -8.68 -0.06 3.92
CA ALA A 235 -9.38 -1.33 3.81
C ALA A 235 -10.86 -1.11 3.45
N THR A 236 -11.55 -0.24 4.18
CA THR A 236 -12.95 0.12 3.88
C THR A 236 -13.09 0.75 2.49
N SER A 237 -12.13 1.58 2.07
CA SER A 237 -12.13 2.13 0.70
C SER A 237 -11.93 1.05 -0.37
N LEU A 238 -11.20 -0.02 -0.05
CA LEU A 238 -11.03 -1.18 -0.94
C LEU A 238 -12.32 -2.00 -1.01
N GLU A 239 -13.00 -2.25 0.11
CA GLU A 239 -14.32 -2.89 0.17
C GLU A 239 -15.30 -2.14 -0.73
N ASP A 240 -15.48 -0.85 -0.49
CA ASP A 240 -16.37 0.01 -1.28
C ASP A 240 -16.04 -0.05 -2.79
N ALA A 241 -14.76 -0.07 -3.13
CA ALA A 241 -14.33 -0.15 -4.53
C ALA A 241 -14.68 -1.51 -5.14
N ILE A 242 -14.47 -2.61 -4.43
CA ILE A 242 -14.79 -3.97 -4.89
C ILE A 242 -16.31 -4.12 -5.02
N ASP A 243 -17.09 -3.68 -4.04
CA ASP A 243 -18.55 -3.73 -4.06
C ASP A 243 -19.13 -2.96 -5.28
N ASN A 244 -18.58 -1.77 -5.55
CA ASN A 244 -18.94 -1.01 -6.74
C ASN A 244 -18.57 -1.75 -8.04
N ILE A 245 -17.44 -2.44 -8.10
CA ILE A 245 -17.04 -3.27 -9.24
C ILE A 245 -18.01 -4.43 -9.43
N LEU A 246 -18.32 -5.16 -8.37
CA LEU A 246 -19.25 -6.28 -8.39
C LEU A 246 -20.65 -5.83 -8.81
N GLN A 247 -21.13 -4.68 -8.33
CA GLN A 247 -22.39 -4.11 -8.75
C GLN A 247 -22.41 -3.78 -10.24
N ILE A 248 -21.35 -3.20 -10.78
CA ILE A 248 -21.21 -2.93 -12.22
C ILE A 248 -21.20 -4.24 -13.02
N MET A 249 -20.52 -5.27 -12.53
CA MET A 249 -20.49 -6.59 -13.19
C MET A 249 -21.88 -7.25 -13.19
N ALA A 250 -22.62 -7.18 -12.08
CA ALA A 250 -23.98 -7.67 -11.96
C ALA A 250 -24.91 -6.99 -12.99
N GLU A 251 -24.82 -5.68 -13.11
CA GLU A 251 -25.59 -4.93 -14.11
C GLU A 251 -25.28 -5.37 -15.57
N TYR A 252 -24.02 -5.73 -15.86
CA TYR A 252 -23.67 -6.27 -17.20
C TYR A 252 -24.34 -7.61 -17.50
N ILE A 253 -24.44 -8.49 -16.51
CA ILE A 253 -25.10 -9.81 -16.68
C ILE A 253 -26.60 -9.74 -16.47
N GLY A 254 -27.14 -8.59 -15.99
CA GLY A 254 -28.56 -8.37 -15.78
C GLY A 254 -29.08 -8.75 -14.41
N GLU A 255 -28.17 -8.99 -13.46
CA GLU A 255 -28.49 -9.17 -12.05
C GLU A 255 -28.70 -7.82 -11.36
N LYS A 256 -29.51 -7.82 -10.27
CA LYS A 256 -29.86 -6.59 -9.56
C LYS A 256 -28.81 -6.22 -8.51
N GLU A 257 -28.18 -7.21 -7.91
CA GLU A 257 -27.24 -7.05 -6.78
C GLU A 257 -25.90 -7.70 -7.11
N GLY A 258 -24.81 -7.01 -6.84
CA GLY A 258 -23.46 -7.47 -7.08
C GLY A 258 -22.86 -8.28 -5.93
N GLY A 259 -23.51 -8.27 -4.76
CA GLY A 259 -22.94 -8.80 -3.53
C GLY A 259 -22.00 -7.79 -2.86
N ASN A 260 -21.40 -8.20 -1.77
CA ASN A 260 -20.43 -7.41 -1.00
C ASN A 260 -19.23 -8.27 -0.60
N VAL A 261 -18.13 -7.60 -0.33
CA VAL A 261 -16.89 -8.19 0.18
C VAL A 261 -16.56 -7.52 1.51
N ASP A 262 -16.17 -8.32 2.49
CA ASP A 262 -15.68 -7.86 3.78
C ASP A 262 -14.15 -8.09 3.81
N VAL A 263 -13.38 -7.00 3.85
CA VAL A 263 -11.92 -7.05 3.99
C VAL A 263 -11.60 -6.94 5.48
N ARG A 264 -11.57 -8.08 6.17
CA ARG A 264 -11.18 -8.13 7.58
C ARG A 264 -9.74 -7.66 7.74
N THR A 265 -9.55 -6.54 8.40
CA THR A 265 -8.24 -6.11 8.85
C THR A 265 -8.01 -6.69 10.24
N GLU A 266 -7.19 -7.73 10.34
CA GLU A 266 -6.71 -8.27 11.64
C GLU A 266 -5.88 -7.27 12.44
N LEU A 267 -5.86 -6.02 12.00
CA LEU A 267 -5.05 -4.93 12.54
C LEU A 267 -5.75 -4.11 13.64
N ASP A 268 -6.88 -4.56 14.09
CA ASP A 268 -7.43 -4.15 15.39
C ASP A 268 -6.59 -4.81 16.50
N VAL A 269 -5.33 -4.36 16.60
CA VAL A 269 -4.38 -4.83 17.64
C VAL A 269 -4.91 -4.58 19.05
N GLU A 270 -5.86 -3.65 19.19
CA GLU A 270 -6.54 -3.37 20.46
C GLU A 270 -7.75 -4.29 20.71
N SER A 271 -8.36 -4.88 19.66
CA SER A 271 -9.48 -5.82 19.84
C SER A 271 -9.01 -7.25 20.12
N ASN A 272 -7.74 -7.58 19.86
CA ASN A 272 -7.14 -8.87 20.19
C ASN A 272 -6.62 -8.97 21.65
N GLU A 273 -6.66 -7.88 22.42
CA GLU A 273 -6.44 -8.02 23.86
C GLU A 273 -7.66 -8.74 24.47
N PHE A 274 -7.40 -9.92 25.02
CA PHE A 274 -8.35 -10.64 25.86
C PHE A 274 -9.02 -9.64 26.83
N ASN A 275 -10.31 -9.39 26.64
CA ASN A 275 -11.09 -8.48 27.45
C ASN A 275 -11.86 -9.25 28.53
N PRO A 276 -11.23 -9.56 29.67
CA PRO A 276 -11.86 -10.34 30.74
C PRO A 276 -13.19 -9.74 31.23
N PRO A 277 -13.33 -8.41 31.38
CA PRO A 277 -14.58 -7.78 31.75
C PRO A 277 -15.73 -8.06 30.77
N ALA A 278 -15.48 -8.00 29.45
CA ALA A 278 -16.51 -8.29 28.45
C ALA A 278 -16.90 -9.78 28.45
N ALA A 279 -15.95 -10.69 28.56
CA ALA A 279 -16.21 -12.12 28.67
C ALA A 279 -17.03 -12.45 29.93
N LEU A 280 -16.73 -11.86 31.07
CA LEU A 280 -17.49 -12.01 32.31
C LEU A 280 -18.91 -11.42 32.21
N ALA A 281 -19.08 -10.29 31.50
CA ALA A 281 -20.39 -9.71 31.25
C ALA A 281 -21.27 -10.63 30.40
N ILE A 282 -20.73 -11.23 29.33
CA ILE A 282 -21.44 -12.23 28.51
C ILE A 282 -21.83 -13.44 29.35
N GLN A 283 -20.92 -13.94 30.19
CA GLN A 283 -21.19 -15.06 31.09
C GLN A 283 -22.29 -14.71 32.10
N SER A 284 -22.28 -13.51 32.68
CA SER A 284 -23.27 -13.03 33.63
C SER A 284 -24.66 -12.90 33.01
N LEU A 285 -24.77 -12.28 31.84
CA LEU A 285 -26.02 -12.17 31.08
C LEU A 285 -26.59 -13.54 30.72
N ARG A 286 -25.70 -14.49 30.39
CA ARG A 286 -26.12 -15.84 30.10
C ARG A 286 -26.62 -16.58 31.33
N GLN A 287 -25.98 -16.45 32.48
CA GLN A 287 -26.39 -17.05 33.74
C GLN A 287 -27.72 -16.43 34.24
N GLY A 288 -27.95 -15.12 33.98
CA GLY A 288 -29.20 -14.44 34.24
C GLY A 288 -30.35 -14.88 33.32
N GLY A 289 -30.10 -15.59 32.25
CA GLY A 289 -31.11 -15.99 31.27
C GLY A 289 -31.46 -14.94 30.22
N ASP A 290 -30.79 -13.80 30.24
CA ASP A 290 -31.07 -12.66 29.36
C ASP A 290 -30.43 -12.82 27.96
N LEU A 291 -29.49 -13.80 27.78
CA LEU A 291 -28.79 -14.04 26.53
C LEU A 291 -28.94 -15.51 26.06
N ARG A 292 -29.38 -15.71 24.80
CA ARG A 292 -29.48 -17.04 24.21
C ARG A 292 -28.08 -17.64 24.00
N ARG A 293 -27.98 -18.99 24.01
CA ARG A 293 -26.69 -19.69 23.81
C ARG A 293 -26.00 -19.29 22.52
N ILE A 294 -26.73 -19.21 21.43
CA ILE A 294 -26.19 -18.88 20.12
C ILE A 294 -25.68 -17.42 20.05
N ASP A 295 -26.38 -16.49 20.73
CA ASP A 295 -25.99 -15.09 20.77
C ASP A 295 -24.74 -14.89 21.67
N ALA A 296 -24.58 -15.71 22.72
CA ALA A 296 -23.38 -15.75 23.53
C ALA A 296 -22.18 -16.25 22.73
N ILE A 297 -22.34 -17.30 21.90
CA ILE A 297 -21.29 -17.80 21.02
C ILE A 297 -20.89 -16.73 20.02
N LYS A 298 -21.83 -16.06 19.35
CA LYS A 298 -21.54 -14.94 18.43
C LYS A 298 -20.82 -13.79 19.12
N ALA A 299 -21.20 -13.46 20.36
CA ALA A 299 -20.52 -12.43 21.13
C ALA A 299 -19.09 -12.86 21.52
N LEU A 300 -18.85 -14.13 21.84
CA LEU A 300 -17.52 -14.65 22.11
C LEU A 300 -16.66 -14.73 20.82
N GLN A 301 -17.27 -14.98 19.67
CA GLN A 301 -16.60 -14.90 18.36
C GLN A 301 -16.19 -13.47 18.04
N SER A 302 -17.05 -12.48 18.31
CA SER A 302 -16.72 -11.07 18.11
C SER A 302 -15.57 -10.57 19.02
N LEU A 303 -15.34 -11.26 20.14
CA LEU A 303 -14.20 -11.02 21.05
C LEU A 303 -12.99 -11.91 20.73
N ASN A 304 -12.99 -12.64 19.61
CA ASN A 304 -11.93 -13.60 19.22
C ASN A 304 -11.58 -14.65 20.29
N LEU A 305 -12.53 -14.98 21.17
CA LEU A 305 -12.39 -16.03 22.18
C LEU A 305 -12.77 -17.41 21.66
N ILE A 306 -13.51 -17.45 20.57
CA ILE A 306 -13.88 -18.63 19.79
C ILE A 306 -13.57 -18.29 18.33
N ASP A 307 -13.22 -19.30 17.53
CA ASP A 307 -12.94 -19.15 16.11
C ASP A 307 -14.08 -18.36 15.40
N ALA A 308 -13.71 -17.23 14.82
CA ALA A 308 -14.66 -16.32 14.16
C ALA A 308 -15.32 -16.95 12.92
N ASP A 309 -14.65 -17.91 12.28
CA ASP A 309 -15.12 -18.58 11.06
C ASP A 309 -15.92 -19.86 11.36
N ALA A 310 -15.98 -20.28 12.61
CA ALA A 310 -16.77 -21.44 13.01
C ALA A 310 -18.27 -21.14 12.93
N ASP A 311 -19.05 -22.09 12.40
CA ASP A 311 -20.51 -22.01 12.37
C ASP A 311 -21.07 -22.03 13.81
N PRO A 312 -21.76 -20.97 14.29
CA PRO A 312 -22.26 -20.90 15.66
C PRO A 312 -23.20 -22.04 16.05
N GLU A 313 -23.94 -22.61 15.08
CA GLU A 313 -24.85 -23.74 15.33
C GLU A 313 -24.04 -25.03 15.57
N LYS A 314 -22.98 -25.28 14.81
CA LYS A 314 -22.10 -26.43 15.01
C LYS A 314 -21.35 -26.36 16.33
N VAL A 315 -20.81 -25.17 16.66
CA VAL A 315 -20.16 -24.95 17.97
C VAL A 315 -21.13 -25.22 19.12
N LEU A 316 -22.41 -24.81 18.97
CA LEU A 316 -23.43 -25.10 19.97
C LEU A 316 -23.69 -26.59 20.11
N ASP A 317 -23.81 -27.34 19.00
CA ASP A 317 -24.04 -28.75 18.99
C ASP A 317 -22.87 -29.54 19.61
N GLU A 318 -21.64 -29.15 19.30
CA GLU A 318 -20.43 -29.72 19.90
C GLU A 318 -20.38 -29.52 21.42
N LEU A 319 -20.68 -28.29 21.90
CA LEU A 319 -20.76 -27.99 23.34
C LEU A 319 -21.87 -28.77 24.04
N LEU A 320 -23.00 -28.99 23.37
CA LEU A 320 -24.10 -29.80 23.92
C LEU A 320 -23.70 -31.29 23.99
N ALA A 321 -23.05 -31.84 22.98
CA ALA A 321 -22.54 -33.20 22.95
C ALA A 321 -21.49 -33.44 24.05
N GLU A 322 -20.58 -32.46 24.24
CA GLU A 322 -19.55 -32.53 25.28
C GLU A 322 -20.16 -32.48 26.70
N SER A 323 -21.14 -31.57 26.89
CA SER A 323 -21.85 -31.49 28.17
C SER A 323 -22.66 -32.74 28.52
N ALA A 324 -23.22 -33.42 27.51
CA ALA A 324 -23.92 -34.70 27.69
C ALA A 324 -22.97 -35.87 28.06
N SER A 325 -21.72 -35.81 27.59
CA SER A 325 -20.69 -36.81 27.94
C SER A 325 -20.15 -36.65 29.37
N LEU A 326 -20.20 -35.41 29.91
CA LEU A 326 -19.75 -35.12 31.29
C LEU A 326 -20.81 -35.44 32.36
N THR A 327 -22.10 -35.49 31.98
CA THR A 327 -23.17 -35.95 32.84
C THR A 327 -23.42 -37.43 32.53
N GLY A 328 -22.62 -38.31 33.13
CA GLY A 328 -22.83 -39.76 33.05
C GLY A 328 -24.23 -40.16 33.51
N PRO A 329 -24.75 -41.35 33.08
CA PRO A 329 -26.10 -41.78 33.47
C PRO A 329 -26.25 -41.81 35.00
N PRO A 330 -27.44 -41.44 35.54
CA PRO A 330 -27.66 -41.47 36.97
C PRO A 330 -27.43 -42.91 37.46
N ALA A 331 -26.66 -43.03 38.56
CA ALA A 331 -26.45 -44.31 39.21
C ALA A 331 -27.82 -44.93 39.51
N GLU A 332 -28.09 -46.13 38.95
CA GLU A 332 -29.25 -46.95 39.35
C GLU A 332 -29.08 -47.26 40.84
N GLU A 333 -30.04 -46.78 41.65
CA GLU A 333 -30.18 -47.20 43.02
C GLU A 333 -30.58 -48.66 43.03
N VAL A 334 -29.74 -49.51 43.67
CA VAL A 334 -30.02 -50.88 44.01
C VAL A 334 -30.65 -50.92 45.42
#